data_22206cc9c2ea2176d07cf57ff25d22e2
#
_entry.id   22206cc9c2ea2176d07cf57ff25d22e2
#
_cell.length_a   1.000
_cell.length_b   1.000
_cell.length_c   1.000
_cell.angle_alpha   90.00
_cell.angle_beta   90.00
_cell.angle_gamma   90.00
#
_symmetry.space_group_name_H-M   'P 1'
#
loop_
_entity.id
_entity.type
_entity.pdbx_description
1 polymer ?
#
loop_
_entity_poly.entity_id
_entity_poly.type
_entity_poly.pdbx_seq_one_letter_code
_entity_poly.pdbx_strand_id
1 'polypeptide(L)'
;YCAALFWVIAAALLLSWVASIFVSPVLGYKFIQVKTKEEKEKEAREKGKSWKSSIGDKAYRIFYKLIALCIHFKKTVIVGTLGLFCLTFAMIPLVNQEFFPDSVRPEIILDVNLPSGASIQETKRVMNGIADTLYGDERVSSFSTYIGDTAPRFILLFDPKAPEDGHGQMIIVAKDQKSRDALRKEIMDTVTEKYPDAQAHTRLITTGPPSEYPVMFRLSGESIDETVKLASEALSIMKQNPNVTNASLDWPQETPTLKLKINQDKVRELGIDNYAVSQDLYVKLSGYKVAESYQGDQLIPISFKLEGDNAARLASLDSLPVHVGNGRYVPLGEFADLSYENETSTIWRRDLKPTITLRADVTGGAKADSVSIALYDTDLKAFRASLPEGVTFEKDGSLEWSEKSMTYIVGAMPMMVFFVLMVLMFELGNIPKLIMAVVTGPLGLIGAILTLLVTRQA
;
A
#
# COMPACT_ATOMS: atom_id res chain seq x y z
N TYR A 1 10.61 -9.94 -13.00
CA TYR A 1 9.17 -10.15 -13.18
C TYR A 1 8.70 -9.53 -14.50
N CYS A 2 8.92 -8.22 -14.70
CA CYS A 2 8.51 -7.52 -15.93
C CYS A 2 9.17 -8.05 -17.21
N ALA A 3 10.41 -8.53 -17.16
CA ALA A 3 11.08 -9.11 -18.32
C ALA A 3 10.39 -10.39 -18.82
N ALA A 4 9.97 -11.28 -17.92
CA ALA A 4 9.23 -12.48 -18.29
C ALA A 4 7.86 -12.14 -18.92
N LEU A 5 7.15 -11.16 -18.37
CA LEU A 5 5.89 -10.66 -18.90
C LEU A 5 6.07 -10.09 -20.32
N PHE A 6 7.12 -9.30 -20.53
CA PHE A 6 7.47 -8.76 -21.86
C PHE A 6 7.67 -9.86 -22.90
N TRP A 7 8.48 -10.86 -22.59
CA TRP A 7 8.76 -11.96 -23.53
C TRP A 7 7.52 -12.78 -23.85
N VAL A 8 6.66 -13.06 -22.84
CA VAL A 8 5.40 -13.79 -23.06
C VAL A 8 4.45 -12.99 -23.96
N ILE A 9 4.27 -11.70 -23.70
CA ILE A 9 3.41 -10.84 -24.52
C ILE A 9 3.99 -10.69 -25.93
N ALA A 10 5.28 -10.45 -26.07
CA ALA A 10 5.95 -10.32 -27.38
C ALA A 10 5.80 -11.61 -28.20
N ALA A 11 6.04 -12.77 -27.60
CA ALA A 11 5.87 -14.06 -28.28
C ALA A 11 4.41 -14.30 -28.68
N ALA A 12 3.44 -14.01 -27.78
CA ALA A 12 2.02 -14.16 -28.07
C ALA A 12 1.55 -13.26 -29.23
N LEU A 13 2.01 -12.00 -29.26
CA LEU A 13 1.71 -11.06 -30.34
C LEU A 13 2.33 -11.49 -31.68
N LEU A 14 3.59 -11.95 -31.68
CA LEU A 14 4.24 -12.44 -32.86
C LEU A 14 3.55 -13.70 -33.43
N LEU A 15 3.18 -14.64 -32.56
CA LEU A 15 2.43 -15.83 -32.96
C LEU A 15 1.04 -15.47 -33.48
N SER A 16 0.36 -14.52 -32.85
CA SER A 16 -0.92 -14.00 -33.32
C SER A 16 -0.82 -13.34 -34.69
N TRP A 17 0.25 -12.57 -34.93
CA TRP A 17 0.53 -11.96 -36.23
C TRP A 17 0.78 -13.02 -37.32
N VAL A 18 1.59 -14.02 -37.05
CA VAL A 18 1.83 -15.15 -37.95
C VAL A 18 0.51 -15.91 -38.23
N ALA A 19 -0.25 -16.21 -37.18
CA ALA A 19 -1.56 -16.85 -37.32
C ALA A 19 -2.53 -16.03 -38.17
N SER A 20 -2.54 -14.70 -38.03
CA SER A 20 -3.36 -13.80 -38.84
C SER A 20 -2.98 -13.87 -40.33
N ILE A 21 -1.71 -13.91 -40.65
CA ILE A 21 -1.25 -13.98 -42.07
C ILE A 21 -1.57 -15.32 -42.72
N PHE A 22 -1.39 -16.42 -41.99
CA PHE A 22 -1.56 -17.75 -42.56
C PHE A 22 -2.96 -18.34 -42.36
N VAL A 23 -3.55 -18.19 -41.19
CA VAL A 23 -4.80 -18.83 -40.84
C VAL A 23 -6.02 -18.03 -41.31
N SER A 24 -6.01 -16.70 -41.20
CA SER A 24 -7.13 -15.88 -41.61
C SER A 24 -7.49 -15.96 -43.09
N PRO A 25 -6.53 -15.92 -44.03
CA PRO A 25 -6.84 -16.10 -45.45
C PRO A 25 -7.39 -17.52 -45.78
N VAL A 26 -6.83 -18.55 -45.14
CA VAL A 26 -7.29 -19.95 -45.36
C VAL A 26 -8.71 -20.11 -44.83
N LEU A 27 -9.02 -19.58 -43.65
CA LEU A 27 -10.36 -19.59 -43.09
C LEU A 27 -11.31 -18.72 -43.94
N GLY A 28 -10.85 -17.56 -44.40
CA GLY A 28 -11.59 -16.68 -45.28
C GLY A 28 -11.96 -17.39 -46.59
N TYR A 29 -11.01 -18.06 -47.21
CA TYR A 29 -11.23 -18.85 -48.45
C TYR A 29 -12.22 -19.99 -48.20
N LYS A 30 -12.14 -20.68 -47.07
CA LYS A 30 -12.97 -21.84 -46.74
C LYS A 30 -14.38 -21.48 -46.33
N PHE A 31 -14.55 -20.40 -45.54
CA PHE A 31 -15.84 -20.05 -44.91
C PHE A 31 -16.55 -18.88 -45.60
N ILE A 32 -15.84 -17.98 -46.28
CA ILE A 32 -16.44 -16.85 -46.98
C ILE A 32 -16.69 -17.28 -48.45
N GLN A 33 -17.87 -17.74 -48.73
CA GLN A 33 -18.30 -17.95 -50.12
C GLN A 33 -18.54 -16.60 -50.78
N VAL A 34 -17.62 -16.15 -51.62
CA VAL A 34 -17.81 -14.97 -52.45
C VAL A 34 -18.74 -15.32 -53.61
N LYS A 35 -20.05 -15.06 -53.43
CA LYS A 35 -21.03 -15.20 -54.47
C LYS A 35 -20.83 -14.15 -55.54
N THR A 36 -20.76 -14.56 -56.77
CA THR A 36 -20.72 -13.69 -57.96
C THR A 36 -21.99 -12.84 -58.04
N LYS A 37 -21.91 -11.67 -58.71
CA LYS A 37 -23.10 -10.80 -58.87
C LYS A 37 -24.30 -11.55 -59.45
N GLU A 38 -24.06 -12.46 -60.39
CA GLU A 38 -25.11 -13.28 -61.01
C GLU A 38 -25.74 -14.28 -60.04
N GLU A 39 -24.99 -14.87 -59.12
CA GLU A 39 -25.52 -15.78 -58.07
C GLU A 39 -26.28 -15.01 -57.01
N LYS A 40 -25.89 -13.78 -56.68
CA LYS A 40 -26.65 -12.89 -55.77
C LYS A 40 -27.97 -12.47 -56.37
N GLU A 41 -28.01 -12.20 -57.68
CA GLU A 41 -29.27 -11.87 -58.38
C GLU A 41 -30.21 -13.07 -58.54
N LYS A 42 -29.69 -14.29 -58.75
CA LYS A 42 -30.49 -15.52 -58.75
C LYS A 42 -31.06 -15.85 -57.37
N GLU A 43 -30.24 -15.76 -56.31
CA GLU A 43 -30.74 -15.98 -54.93
C GLU A 43 -31.75 -14.89 -54.49
N ALA A 44 -31.59 -13.63 -54.93
CA ALA A 44 -32.54 -12.57 -54.66
C ALA A 44 -33.91 -12.82 -55.37
N ARG A 45 -33.91 -13.56 -56.45
CA ARG A 45 -35.16 -13.98 -57.14
C ARG A 45 -35.80 -15.21 -56.53
N GLU A 46 -35.04 -16.15 -55.98
CA GLU A 46 -35.53 -17.43 -55.41
C GLU A 46 -35.91 -17.37 -53.92
N LYS A 47 -35.27 -16.55 -53.12
CA LYS A 47 -35.56 -16.42 -51.70
C LYS A 47 -36.50 -15.24 -51.45
N GLY A 48 -37.80 -15.57 -51.31
CA GLY A 48 -38.72 -14.65 -50.72
C GLY A 48 -38.18 -14.08 -49.40
N LYS A 49 -38.39 -12.76 -49.16
CA LYS A 49 -37.85 -11.96 -48.05
C LYS A 49 -37.88 -12.71 -46.71
N SER A 50 -36.79 -13.36 -46.36
CA SER A 50 -36.62 -13.86 -45.00
C SER A 50 -36.45 -12.70 -44.03
N TRP A 51 -37.15 -12.69 -42.92
CA TRP A 51 -37.15 -11.63 -41.93
C TRP A 51 -35.72 -11.28 -41.42
N LYS A 52 -34.84 -12.24 -41.31
CA LYS A 52 -33.42 -12.02 -40.92
C LYS A 52 -32.66 -11.17 -41.95
N SER A 53 -32.90 -11.30 -43.23
CA SER A 53 -32.27 -10.47 -44.26
C SER A 53 -32.80 -9.02 -44.22
N SER A 54 -34.07 -8.83 -43.86
CA SER A 54 -34.67 -7.49 -43.72
C SER A 54 -34.10 -6.62 -42.61
N ILE A 55 -33.68 -7.23 -41.47
CA ILE A 55 -33.06 -6.50 -40.36
C ILE A 55 -31.64 -6.09 -40.74
N GLY A 56 -30.84 -6.98 -41.33
CA GLY A 56 -29.50 -6.71 -41.82
C GLY A 56 -29.48 -5.60 -42.88
N ASP A 57 -30.38 -5.64 -43.84
CA ASP A 57 -30.52 -4.65 -44.92
C ASP A 57 -30.97 -3.27 -44.40
N LYS A 58 -31.81 -3.24 -43.38
CA LYS A 58 -32.20 -1.99 -42.71
C LYS A 58 -31.04 -1.37 -41.95
N ALA A 59 -30.33 -2.18 -41.16
CA ALA A 59 -29.15 -1.73 -40.42
C ALA A 59 -28.06 -1.19 -41.38
N TYR A 60 -27.80 -1.92 -42.47
CA TYR A 60 -26.83 -1.51 -43.50
C TYR A 60 -27.23 -0.22 -44.21
N ARG A 61 -28.52 -0.02 -44.52
CA ARG A 61 -29.02 1.23 -45.08
C ARG A 61 -28.91 2.41 -44.14
N ILE A 62 -29.18 2.22 -42.85
CA ILE A 62 -28.99 3.25 -41.84
C ILE A 62 -27.52 3.62 -41.73
N PHE A 63 -26.64 2.64 -41.63
CA PHE A 63 -25.18 2.84 -41.58
C PHE A 63 -24.67 3.60 -42.82
N TYR A 64 -25.09 3.19 -44.02
CA TYR A 64 -24.69 3.87 -45.27
C TYR A 64 -25.17 5.32 -45.33
N LYS A 65 -26.43 5.58 -44.91
CA LYS A 65 -26.96 6.96 -44.83
C LYS A 65 -26.17 7.82 -43.83
N LEU A 66 -25.78 7.23 -42.69
CA LEU A 66 -24.99 7.91 -41.66
C LEU A 66 -23.58 8.25 -42.17
N ILE A 67 -22.91 7.34 -42.85
CA ILE A 67 -21.62 7.62 -43.50
C ILE A 67 -21.75 8.70 -44.56
N ALA A 68 -22.76 8.63 -45.44
CA ALA A 68 -23.00 9.65 -46.48
C ALA A 68 -23.24 11.03 -45.86
N LEU A 69 -24.00 11.08 -44.74
CA LEU A 69 -24.20 12.33 -43.99
C LEU A 69 -22.89 12.88 -43.41
N CYS A 70 -22.08 12.01 -42.82
CA CYS A 70 -20.75 12.38 -42.26
C CYS A 70 -19.82 12.93 -43.36
N ILE A 71 -19.82 12.31 -44.55
CA ILE A 71 -19.03 12.78 -45.69
C ILE A 71 -19.55 14.10 -46.24
N HIS A 72 -20.87 14.27 -46.30
CA HIS A 72 -21.49 15.52 -46.77
C HIS A 72 -21.15 16.70 -45.83
N PHE A 73 -21.24 16.48 -44.53
CA PHE A 73 -20.92 17.48 -43.50
C PHE A 73 -19.51 17.31 -42.91
N LYS A 74 -18.53 16.91 -43.72
CA LYS A 74 -17.17 16.57 -43.28
C LYS A 74 -16.51 17.59 -42.35
N LYS A 75 -16.69 18.92 -42.63
CA LYS A 75 -16.12 19.99 -41.81
C LYS A 75 -16.75 20.00 -40.40
N THR A 76 -18.07 19.88 -40.32
CA THR A 76 -18.82 19.86 -39.06
C THR A 76 -18.47 18.64 -38.24
N VAL A 77 -18.31 17.44 -38.88
CA VAL A 77 -17.91 16.23 -38.23
C VAL A 77 -16.50 16.35 -37.66
N ILE A 78 -15.55 16.88 -38.43
CA ILE A 78 -14.16 17.08 -37.98
C ILE A 78 -14.13 18.04 -36.78
N VAL A 79 -14.79 19.21 -36.89
CA VAL A 79 -14.84 20.20 -35.82
C VAL A 79 -15.54 19.63 -34.58
N GLY A 80 -16.65 18.90 -34.74
CA GLY A 80 -17.38 18.26 -33.66
C GLY A 80 -16.55 17.20 -32.96
N THR A 81 -15.81 16.36 -33.70
CA THR A 81 -14.93 15.32 -33.13
C THR A 81 -13.76 15.95 -32.38
N LEU A 82 -13.13 16.98 -32.95
CA LEU A 82 -12.05 17.70 -32.25
C LEU A 82 -12.57 18.42 -31.01
N GLY A 83 -13.75 19.05 -31.11
CA GLY A 83 -14.40 19.68 -29.95
C GLY A 83 -14.70 18.67 -28.84
N LEU A 84 -15.24 17.52 -29.19
CA LEU A 84 -15.50 16.42 -28.24
C LEU A 84 -14.21 15.89 -27.64
N PHE A 85 -13.14 15.74 -28.43
CA PHE A 85 -11.82 15.33 -27.96
C PHE A 85 -11.24 16.34 -26.96
N CYS A 86 -11.26 17.65 -27.30
CA CYS A 86 -10.80 18.69 -26.37
C CYS A 86 -11.62 18.74 -25.09
N LEU A 87 -12.94 18.58 -25.18
CA LEU A 87 -13.82 18.51 -24.02
C LEU A 87 -13.48 17.32 -23.15
N THR A 88 -13.30 16.15 -23.75
CA THR A 88 -12.92 14.91 -23.04
C THR A 88 -11.57 15.07 -22.36
N PHE A 89 -10.61 15.70 -23.03
CA PHE A 89 -9.29 15.96 -22.44
C PHE A 89 -9.38 16.91 -21.23
N ALA A 90 -10.24 17.93 -21.30
CA ALA A 90 -10.52 18.83 -20.18
C ALA A 90 -11.22 18.12 -19.00
N MET A 91 -11.86 16.98 -19.24
CA MET A 91 -12.52 16.19 -18.21
C MET A 91 -11.58 15.16 -17.52
N ILE A 92 -10.35 14.96 -17.99
CA ILE A 92 -9.36 14.05 -17.37
C ILE A 92 -9.19 14.30 -15.87
N PRO A 93 -9.08 15.56 -15.36
CA PRO A 93 -8.95 15.79 -13.92
C PRO A 93 -10.15 15.33 -13.08
N LEU A 94 -11.31 15.10 -13.71
CA LEU A 94 -12.51 14.60 -13.03
C LEU A 94 -12.53 13.06 -12.91
N VAL A 95 -11.67 12.37 -13.67
CA VAL A 95 -11.51 10.92 -13.57
C VAL A 95 -10.66 10.60 -12.36
N ASN A 96 -11.04 9.58 -11.61
CA ASN A 96 -10.22 9.07 -10.53
C ASN A 96 -8.92 8.51 -11.13
N GLN A 97 -7.80 9.10 -10.72
CA GLN A 97 -6.48 8.64 -11.15
C GLN A 97 -5.77 8.09 -9.93
N GLU A 98 -5.73 6.77 -9.84
CA GLU A 98 -4.95 6.03 -8.85
C GLU A 98 -4.08 5.04 -9.62
N PHE A 99 -2.76 5.11 -9.40
CA PHE A 99 -1.84 4.19 -10.07
C PHE A 99 -1.95 2.78 -9.47
N PHE A 100 -2.17 2.71 -8.17
CA PHE A 100 -2.35 1.48 -7.40
C PHE A 100 -3.66 1.54 -6.60
N PRO A 101 -4.82 1.28 -7.22
CA PRO A 101 -6.09 1.31 -6.51
C PRO A 101 -6.20 0.19 -5.47
N ASP A 102 -7.00 0.44 -4.45
CA ASP A 102 -7.38 -0.58 -3.48
C ASP A 102 -8.10 -1.75 -4.16
N SER A 103 -7.83 -2.94 -3.69
CA SER A 103 -8.50 -4.15 -4.16
C SER A 103 -9.98 -4.16 -3.78
N VAL A 104 -10.81 -4.77 -4.63
CA VAL A 104 -12.23 -5.05 -4.32
C VAL A 104 -12.42 -6.20 -3.32
N ARG A 105 -11.35 -6.75 -2.79
CA ARG A 105 -11.36 -7.85 -1.81
C ARG A 105 -12.05 -7.41 -0.51
N PRO A 106 -12.74 -8.33 0.18
CA PRO A 106 -13.52 -8.01 1.36
C PRO A 106 -12.71 -7.91 2.65
N GLU A 107 -11.41 -8.14 2.61
CA GLU A 107 -10.55 -8.13 3.80
C GLU A 107 -10.22 -6.70 4.24
N ILE A 108 -10.29 -6.48 5.55
CA ILE A 108 -9.78 -5.31 6.26
C ILE A 108 -8.59 -5.77 7.11
N ILE A 109 -7.48 -5.08 7.02
CA ILE A 109 -6.35 -5.26 7.91
C ILE A 109 -6.41 -4.12 8.93
N LEU A 110 -6.63 -4.47 10.19
CA LEU A 110 -6.58 -3.53 11.32
C LEU A 110 -5.27 -3.72 12.05
N ASP A 111 -4.45 -2.70 12.08
CA ASP A 111 -3.24 -2.62 12.90
C ASP A 111 -3.53 -1.73 14.12
N VAL A 112 -3.17 -2.20 15.31
CA VAL A 112 -3.34 -1.49 16.57
C VAL A 112 -1.99 -1.44 17.28
N ASN A 113 -1.48 -0.25 17.52
CA ASN A 113 -0.23 -0.04 18.24
C ASN A 113 -0.55 0.64 19.58
N LEU A 114 -0.17 0.02 20.65
CA LEU A 114 -0.20 0.60 21.99
C LEU A 114 1.08 1.40 22.26
N PRO A 115 1.08 2.28 23.27
CA PRO A 115 2.29 3.00 23.65
C PRO A 115 3.47 2.06 23.90
N SER A 116 4.66 2.49 23.53
CA SER A 116 5.87 1.71 23.68
C SER A 116 6.07 1.26 25.13
N GLY A 117 6.41 -0.03 25.33
CA GLY A 117 6.48 -0.65 26.65
C GLY A 117 5.17 -1.27 27.14
N ALA A 118 4.08 -1.18 26.38
CA ALA A 118 2.85 -1.88 26.72
C ALA A 118 3.08 -3.41 26.77
N SER A 119 2.45 -4.06 27.73
CA SER A 119 2.57 -5.51 27.86
C SER A 119 1.68 -6.25 26.86
N ILE A 120 2.08 -7.48 26.50
CA ILE A 120 1.27 -8.35 25.64
C ILE A 120 -0.12 -8.63 26.24
N GLN A 121 -0.28 -8.60 27.56
CA GLN A 121 -1.56 -8.76 28.24
C GLN A 121 -2.48 -7.57 27.98
N GLU A 122 -1.93 -6.36 27.94
CA GLU A 122 -2.70 -5.17 27.62
C GLU A 122 -3.12 -5.17 26.16
N THR A 123 -2.20 -5.53 25.26
CA THR A 123 -2.52 -5.74 23.83
C THR A 123 -3.63 -6.77 23.66
N LYS A 124 -3.55 -7.88 24.39
CA LYS A 124 -4.60 -8.91 24.39
C LYS A 124 -5.94 -8.35 24.87
N ARG A 125 -5.94 -7.54 25.94
CA ARG A 125 -7.16 -6.92 26.47
C ARG A 125 -7.84 -6.02 25.43
N VAL A 126 -7.06 -5.16 24.79
CA VAL A 126 -7.55 -4.25 23.75
C VAL A 126 -8.06 -5.02 22.54
N MET A 127 -7.27 -5.96 22.02
CA MET A 127 -7.64 -6.74 20.83
C MET A 127 -8.87 -7.62 21.06
N ASN A 128 -9.01 -8.24 22.24
CA ASN A 128 -10.23 -8.97 22.60
C ASN A 128 -11.44 -8.05 22.69
N GLY A 129 -11.29 -6.87 23.30
CA GLY A 129 -12.39 -5.91 23.38
C GLY A 129 -12.84 -5.39 21.99
N ILE A 130 -11.95 -5.31 21.02
CA ILE A 130 -12.32 -5.04 19.61
C ILE A 130 -13.01 -6.26 19.00
N ALA A 131 -12.47 -7.47 19.21
CA ALA A 131 -13.04 -8.71 18.71
C ALA A 131 -14.49 -8.92 19.23
N ASP A 132 -14.78 -8.58 20.47
CA ASP A 132 -16.12 -8.70 21.07
C ASP A 132 -17.15 -7.84 20.33
N THR A 133 -16.75 -6.74 19.70
CA THR A 133 -17.67 -5.91 18.89
C THR A 133 -17.98 -6.52 17.53
N LEU A 134 -17.16 -7.46 17.06
CA LEU A 134 -17.34 -8.13 15.77
C LEU A 134 -18.09 -9.47 15.89
N TYR A 135 -18.17 -10.02 17.09
CA TYR A 135 -18.91 -11.26 17.31
C TYR A 135 -20.40 -11.05 17.08
N GLY A 136 -20.99 -11.87 16.20
CA GLY A 136 -22.42 -11.81 15.88
C GLY A 136 -22.82 -10.71 14.89
N ASP A 137 -21.87 -9.90 14.39
CA ASP A 137 -22.16 -8.95 13.33
C ASP A 137 -22.38 -9.69 12.00
N GLU A 138 -23.58 -9.55 11.47
CA GLU A 138 -23.95 -10.23 10.21
C GLU A 138 -23.12 -9.78 9.00
N ARG A 139 -22.45 -8.64 9.05
CA ARG A 139 -21.58 -8.10 7.99
C ARG A 139 -20.22 -8.78 7.97
N VAL A 140 -19.81 -9.42 9.07
CA VAL A 140 -18.53 -10.11 9.22
C VAL A 140 -18.70 -11.59 8.83
N SER A 141 -17.84 -12.08 7.96
CA SER A 141 -17.76 -13.48 7.59
C SER A 141 -16.86 -14.26 8.54
N SER A 142 -15.69 -13.72 8.81
CA SER A 142 -14.70 -14.27 9.76
C SER A 142 -13.69 -13.21 10.15
N PHE A 143 -12.99 -13.43 11.25
CA PHE A 143 -11.82 -12.62 11.60
C PHE A 143 -10.78 -13.48 12.32
N SER A 144 -9.52 -13.02 12.25
CA SER A 144 -8.38 -13.62 12.94
C SER A 144 -7.63 -12.53 13.67
N THR A 145 -7.29 -12.76 14.94
CA THR A 145 -6.59 -11.81 15.80
C THR A 145 -5.18 -12.30 16.09
N TYR A 146 -4.20 -11.46 15.89
CA TYR A 146 -2.79 -11.67 16.20
C TYR A 146 -2.38 -10.70 17.30
N ILE A 147 -1.76 -11.19 18.36
CA ILE A 147 -1.41 -10.42 19.56
C ILE A 147 0.09 -10.53 19.78
N GLY A 148 0.79 -9.41 19.79
CA GLY A 148 2.25 -9.35 19.84
C GLY A 148 2.93 -9.79 18.54
N ASP A 149 2.17 -9.98 17.47
CA ASP A 149 2.64 -10.47 16.19
C ASP A 149 1.71 -10.00 15.07
N THR A 150 2.04 -10.31 13.83
CA THR A 150 1.21 -10.04 12.65
C THR A 150 0.80 -11.33 11.95
N ALA A 151 -0.20 -11.23 11.08
CA ALA A 151 -0.56 -12.35 10.22
C ALA A 151 0.65 -12.81 9.40
N PRO A 152 0.84 -14.11 9.19
CA PRO A 152 1.82 -14.61 8.25
C PRO A 152 1.51 -14.10 6.85
N ARG A 153 2.51 -13.99 5.98
CA ARG A 153 2.32 -13.55 4.60
C ARG A 153 1.37 -14.49 3.86
N PHE A 154 0.11 -14.09 3.71
CA PHE A 154 -0.93 -14.85 3.00
C PHE A 154 -1.12 -14.39 1.55
N ILE A 155 -0.60 -13.22 1.19
CA ILE A 155 -0.53 -12.70 -0.18
C ILE A 155 0.82 -12.02 -0.41
N LEU A 156 1.24 -11.94 -1.69
CA LEU A 156 2.53 -11.35 -2.06
C LEU A 156 2.68 -9.88 -1.62
N LEU A 157 1.59 -9.13 -1.66
CA LEU A 157 1.55 -7.69 -1.35
C LEU A 157 1.32 -7.40 0.15
N PHE A 158 1.32 -8.42 0.99
CA PHE A 158 1.27 -8.26 2.44
C PHE A 158 2.67 -8.40 3.03
N ASP A 159 3.09 -7.41 3.81
CA ASP A 159 4.40 -7.40 4.47
C ASP A 159 4.21 -7.52 5.98
N PRO A 160 4.56 -8.68 6.58
CA PRO A 160 4.50 -8.88 8.03
C PRO A 160 5.52 -8.00 8.73
N LYS A 161 5.16 -7.45 9.89
CA LYS A 161 6.08 -6.73 10.79
C LYS A 161 6.79 -7.70 11.73
N ALA A 162 7.89 -7.23 12.31
CA ALA A 162 8.54 -7.97 13.39
C ALA A 162 7.61 -8.06 14.62
N PRO A 163 7.66 -9.16 15.40
CA PRO A 163 6.89 -9.30 16.62
C PRO A 163 7.22 -8.19 17.63
N GLU A 164 6.18 -7.60 18.23
CA GLU A 164 6.28 -6.55 19.23
C GLU A 164 5.10 -6.66 20.21
N ASP A 165 5.37 -6.72 21.51
CA ASP A 165 4.35 -6.95 22.55
C ASP A 165 3.20 -5.91 22.51
N GLY A 166 3.51 -4.65 22.18
CA GLY A 166 2.55 -3.56 22.07
C GLY A 166 1.76 -3.53 20.75
N HIS A 167 2.03 -4.44 19.82
CA HIS A 167 1.36 -4.51 18.54
C HIS A 167 0.30 -5.60 18.49
N GLY A 168 -0.87 -5.28 17.97
CA GLY A 168 -1.91 -6.24 17.63
C GLY A 168 -2.40 -6.05 16.21
N GLN A 169 -2.70 -7.14 15.52
CA GLN A 169 -3.25 -7.09 14.18
C GLN A 169 -4.51 -7.95 14.08
N MET A 170 -5.47 -7.50 13.31
CA MET A 170 -6.67 -8.28 13.00
C MET A 170 -6.93 -8.28 11.50
N ILE A 171 -7.15 -9.47 10.96
CA ILE A 171 -7.63 -9.64 9.60
C ILE A 171 -9.13 -9.93 9.67
N ILE A 172 -9.94 -9.00 9.16
CA ILE A 172 -11.40 -9.07 9.21
C ILE A 172 -11.90 -9.28 7.79
N VAL A 173 -12.67 -10.32 7.56
CA VAL A 173 -13.27 -10.64 6.26
C VAL A 173 -14.74 -10.24 6.29
N ALA A 174 -15.11 -9.19 5.57
CA ALA A 174 -16.49 -8.78 5.40
C ALA A 174 -17.22 -9.68 4.40
N LYS A 175 -18.55 -9.66 4.39
CA LYS A 175 -19.35 -10.40 3.40
C LYS A 175 -19.28 -9.81 1.99
N ASP A 176 -19.20 -8.51 1.90
CA ASP A 176 -19.13 -7.77 0.64
C ASP A 176 -18.38 -6.43 0.81
N GLN A 177 -18.10 -5.75 -0.29
CA GLN A 177 -17.37 -4.49 -0.31
C GLN A 177 -18.09 -3.37 0.46
N LYS A 178 -19.41 -3.29 0.37
CA LYS A 178 -20.19 -2.25 1.05
C LYS A 178 -20.15 -2.43 2.58
N SER A 179 -20.28 -3.68 3.03
CA SER A 179 -20.13 -4.07 4.43
C SER A 179 -18.71 -3.77 4.93
N ARG A 180 -17.69 -4.06 4.12
CA ARG A 180 -16.29 -3.75 4.41
C ARG A 180 -16.07 -2.27 4.69
N ASP A 181 -16.55 -1.40 3.81
CA ASP A 181 -16.32 0.04 3.93
C ASP A 181 -17.07 0.65 5.13
N ALA A 182 -18.27 0.12 5.44
CA ALA A 182 -19.02 0.51 6.64
C ALA A 182 -18.35 0.04 7.94
N LEU A 183 -17.94 -1.24 7.99
CA LEU A 183 -17.23 -1.82 9.13
C LEU A 183 -15.92 -1.10 9.42
N ARG A 184 -15.16 -0.75 8.39
CA ARG A 184 -13.89 -0.03 8.51
C ARG A 184 -14.05 1.27 9.30
N LYS A 185 -15.08 2.06 8.97
CA LYS A 185 -15.36 3.31 9.68
C LYS A 185 -15.79 3.05 11.13
N GLU A 186 -16.71 2.13 11.35
CA GLU A 186 -17.23 1.82 12.68
C GLU A 186 -16.16 1.26 13.63
N ILE A 187 -15.26 0.41 13.11
CA ILE A 187 -14.13 -0.10 13.88
C ILE A 187 -13.22 1.05 14.31
N MET A 188 -12.87 1.97 13.40
CA MET A 188 -12.03 3.11 13.73
C MET A 188 -12.67 4.03 14.76
N ASP A 189 -13.96 4.33 14.60
CA ASP A 189 -14.72 5.14 15.58
C ASP A 189 -14.74 4.45 16.95
N THR A 190 -14.99 3.14 17.00
CA THR A 190 -15.01 2.34 18.23
C THR A 190 -13.65 2.32 18.93
N VAL A 191 -12.56 2.13 18.17
CA VAL A 191 -11.21 2.08 18.77
C VAL A 191 -10.83 3.46 19.31
N THR A 192 -11.09 4.52 18.56
CA THR A 192 -10.79 5.89 18.99
C THR A 192 -11.56 6.28 20.26
N GLU A 193 -12.82 5.84 20.40
CA GLU A 193 -13.64 6.13 21.57
C GLU A 193 -13.24 5.31 22.80
N LYS A 194 -13.05 3.99 22.62
CA LYS A 194 -12.81 3.08 23.76
C LYS A 194 -11.36 2.96 24.17
N TYR A 195 -10.43 3.19 23.26
CA TYR A 195 -8.99 3.02 23.47
C TYR A 195 -8.19 4.21 22.94
N PRO A 196 -8.34 5.41 23.55
CA PRO A 196 -7.75 6.65 23.04
C PRO A 196 -6.20 6.63 23.01
N ASP A 197 -5.58 5.78 23.83
CA ASP A 197 -4.12 5.61 23.86
C ASP A 197 -3.61 4.68 22.75
N ALA A 198 -4.49 3.95 22.07
CA ALA A 198 -4.13 3.06 20.99
C ALA A 198 -4.11 3.79 19.65
N GLN A 199 -3.02 3.71 18.94
CA GLN A 199 -2.94 4.12 17.54
C GLN A 199 -3.48 3.00 16.65
N ALA A 200 -4.70 3.16 16.17
CA ALA A 200 -5.30 2.21 15.24
C ALA A 200 -5.24 2.73 13.81
N HIS A 201 -5.04 1.81 12.89
CA HIS A 201 -5.07 2.07 11.47
C HIS A 201 -5.72 0.91 10.72
N THR A 202 -6.62 1.23 9.79
CA THR A 202 -7.22 0.22 8.92
C THR A 202 -6.72 0.39 7.49
N ARG A 203 -6.17 -0.65 6.92
CA ARG A 203 -5.73 -0.66 5.52
C ARG A 203 -6.45 -1.75 4.73
N LEU A 204 -6.57 -1.52 3.44
CA LEU A 204 -7.06 -2.48 2.47
C LEU A 204 -5.87 -3.13 1.75
N ILE A 205 -6.13 -4.26 1.12
CA ILE A 205 -5.15 -4.88 0.24
C ILE A 205 -5.08 -4.04 -1.03
N THR A 206 -3.92 -3.49 -1.35
CA THR A 206 -3.69 -2.72 -2.57
C THR A 206 -3.32 -3.63 -3.74
N THR A 207 -3.44 -3.12 -4.97
CA THR A 207 -2.99 -3.85 -6.18
C THR A 207 -1.53 -3.56 -6.52
N GLY A 208 -0.89 -2.65 -5.78
CA GLY A 208 0.51 -2.21 -5.93
C GLY A 208 1.40 -2.60 -4.76
N PRO A 209 2.61 -2.03 -4.69
CA PRO A 209 3.51 -2.26 -3.57
C PRO A 209 2.82 -1.95 -2.24
N PRO A 210 3.10 -2.74 -1.19
CA PRO A 210 2.47 -2.52 0.10
C PRO A 210 2.84 -1.13 0.65
N SER A 211 1.85 -0.37 1.06
CA SER A 211 2.00 0.89 1.77
C SER A 211 1.28 0.77 3.11
N GLU A 212 1.93 1.16 4.18
CA GLU A 212 1.32 1.08 5.51
C GLU A 212 0.21 2.11 5.66
N TYR A 213 0.47 3.34 5.20
CA TYR A 213 -0.49 4.45 5.22
C TYR A 213 -0.67 5.03 3.82
N PRO A 214 -1.84 5.63 3.53
CA PRO A 214 -2.12 6.26 2.25
C PRO A 214 -1.26 7.50 1.98
N VAL A 215 -0.88 8.25 3.03
CA VAL A 215 0.02 9.41 2.95
C VAL A 215 1.26 9.11 3.76
N MET A 216 2.42 9.12 3.10
CA MET A 216 3.71 8.87 3.74
C MET A 216 4.78 9.82 3.20
N PHE A 217 5.58 10.38 4.13
CA PHE A 217 6.78 11.15 3.81
C PHE A 217 7.92 10.70 4.70
N ARG A 218 9.13 10.81 4.21
CA ARG A 218 10.33 10.37 4.89
C ARG A 218 11.26 11.55 5.11
N LEU A 219 11.65 11.79 6.36
CA LEU A 219 12.61 12.79 6.75
C LEU A 219 13.86 12.09 7.29
N SER A 220 15.02 12.34 6.67
CA SER A 220 16.30 11.74 7.07
C SER A 220 17.29 12.86 7.40
N GLY A 221 17.99 12.72 8.51
CA GLY A 221 18.99 13.69 8.98
C GLY A 221 20.23 13.00 9.55
N GLU A 222 21.20 13.78 10.03
CA GLU A 222 22.42 13.25 10.64
C GLU A 222 22.29 13.11 12.17
N SER A 223 21.58 14.02 12.80
CA SER A 223 21.31 14.05 14.24
C SER A 223 19.90 13.54 14.55
N ILE A 224 19.78 12.69 15.57
CA ILE A 224 18.48 12.16 16.03
C ILE A 224 17.59 13.31 16.51
N ASP A 225 18.10 14.16 17.42
CA ASP A 225 17.33 15.23 18.06
C ASP A 225 16.82 16.26 17.04
N GLU A 226 17.68 16.63 16.09
CA GLU A 226 17.30 17.54 15.00
C GLU A 226 16.26 16.92 14.08
N THR A 227 16.43 15.64 13.71
CA THR A 227 15.47 14.92 12.86
C THR A 227 14.11 14.82 13.54
N VAL A 228 14.06 14.51 14.83
CA VAL A 228 12.82 14.45 15.62
C VAL A 228 12.13 15.82 15.67
N LYS A 229 12.89 16.89 15.93
CA LYS A 229 12.35 18.26 15.98
C LYS A 229 11.74 18.65 14.63
N LEU A 230 12.46 18.46 13.54
CA LEU A 230 11.99 18.78 12.19
C LEU A 230 10.79 17.91 11.76
N ALA A 231 10.79 16.61 12.11
CA ALA A 231 9.65 15.73 11.85
C ALA A 231 8.39 16.18 12.61
N SER A 232 8.56 16.63 13.86
CA SER A 232 7.44 17.14 14.67
C SER A 232 6.87 18.44 14.10
N GLU A 233 7.72 19.32 13.55
CA GLU A 233 7.31 20.53 12.85
C GLU A 233 6.53 20.19 11.58
N ALA A 234 7.05 19.30 10.74
CA ALA A 234 6.37 18.85 9.54
C ALA A 234 5.02 18.16 9.86
N LEU A 235 4.97 17.35 10.92
CA LEU A 235 3.73 16.72 11.39
C LEU A 235 2.68 17.76 11.80
N SER A 236 3.10 18.84 12.46
CA SER A 236 2.19 19.91 12.87
C SER A 236 1.56 20.61 11.65
N ILE A 237 2.31 20.77 10.58
CA ILE A 237 1.81 21.32 9.30
C ILE A 237 0.82 20.34 8.66
N MET A 238 1.15 19.04 8.61
CA MET A 238 0.25 18.02 8.07
C MET A 238 -1.10 17.96 8.78
N LYS A 239 -1.09 18.09 10.12
CA LYS A 239 -2.31 18.08 10.94
C LYS A 239 -3.26 19.28 10.68
N GLN A 240 -2.77 20.36 10.08
CA GLN A 240 -3.60 21.52 9.73
C GLN A 240 -4.40 21.31 8.44
N ASN A 241 -4.04 20.32 7.63
CA ASN A 241 -4.75 20.02 6.40
C ASN A 241 -6.08 19.29 6.71
N PRO A 242 -7.25 19.81 6.27
CA PRO A 242 -8.56 19.23 6.58
C PRO A 242 -8.81 17.85 5.97
N ASN A 243 -8.02 17.47 4.96
CA ASN A 243 -8.11 16.17 4.31
C ASN A 243 -7.22 15.10 4.96
N VAL A 244 -6.49 15.46 6.02
CA VAL A 244 -5.59 14.57 6.75
C VAL A 244 -6.20 14.20 8.09
N THR A 245 -6.13 12.94 8.44
CA THR A 245 -6.53 12.42 9.73
C THR A 245 -5.51 11.38 10.23
N ASN A 246 -5.51 11.08 11.52
CA ASN A 246 -4.62 10.10 12.13
C ASN A 246 -3.13 10.31 11.79
N ALA A 247 -2.70 11.59 11.68
CA ALA A 247 -1.32 11.92 11.36
C ALA A 247 -0.39 11.64 12.54
N SER A 248 0.67 10.86 12.30
CA SER A 248 1.62 10.40 13.31
C SER A 248 3.03 10.23 12.72
N LEU A 249 4.01 10.09 13.61
CA LEU A 249 5.35 9.64 13.28
C LEU A 249 5.44 8.13 13.54
N ASP A 250 6.31 7.43 12.80
CA ASP A 250 6.62 6.03 13.08
C ASP A 250 7.44 5.87 14.36
N TRP A 251 8.26 6.85 14.68
CA TRP A 251 9.04 7.02 15.92
C TRP A 251 9.40 8.50 16.08
N PRO A 252 9.94 9.01 17.20
CA PRO A 252 10.20 8.31 18.44
C PRO A 252 8.95 8.14 19.30
N GLN A 253 8.92 7.04 20.03
CA GLN A 253 8.05 6.91 21.18
C GLN A 253 8.96 6.83 22.41
N GLU A 254 8.71 7.72 23.37
CA GLU A 254 9.40 7.67 24.65
C GLU A 254 8.83 6.55 25.50
N THR A 255 9.71 5.68 25.96
CA THR A 255 9.37 4.58 26.86
C THR A 255 9.95 4.84 28.23
N PRO A 256 9.16 4.76 29.30
CA PRO A 256 9.70 4.77 30.64
C PRO A 256 10.69 3.62 30.81
N THR A 257 11.92 3.94 31.02
CA THR A 257 13.03 2.97 31.15
C THR A 257 13.61 3.09 32.56
N LEU A 258 13.82 1.95 33.19
CA LEU A 258 14.53 1.89 34.45
C LEU A 258 16.04 1.77 34.15
N LYS A 259 16.76 2.84 34.39
CA LYS A 259 18.19 2.92 34.16
C LYS A 259 18.97 2.52 35.39
N LEU A 260 19.87 1.59 35.18
CA LEU A 260 20.77 1.10 36.21
C LEU A 260 22.15 1.75 36.05
N LYS A 261 22.51 2.64 36.95
CA LYS A 261 23.82 3.28 36.97
C LYS A 261 24.74 2.60 37.96
N ILE A 262 25.65 1.80 37.46
CA ILE A 262 26.58 1.02 38.27
C ILE A 262 27.72 1.93 38.77
N ASN A 263 27.94 1.93 40.10
CA ASN A 263 29.05 2.62 40.72
C ASN A 263 30.33 1.79 40.54
N GLN A 264 31.21 2.24 39.66
CA GLN A 264 32.41 1.51 39.25
C GLN A 264 33.45 1.38 40.39
N ASP A 265 33.45 2.30 41.37
CA ASP A 265 34.38 2.22 42.50
C ASP A 265 33.93 1.14 43.48
N LYS A 266 32.65 1.09 43.81
CA LYS A 266 32.09 0.02 44.64
C LYS A 266 32.21 -1.35 43.99
N VAL A 267 31.99 -1.44 42.67
CA VAL A 267 32.15 -2.69 41.90
C VAL A 267 33.60 -3.21 41.99
N ARG A 268 34.57 -2.33 41.85
CA ARG A 268 35.99 -2.68 41.99
C ARG A 268 36.36 -3.11 43.42
N GLU A 269 35.88 -2.39 44.42
CA GLU A 269 36.08 -2.70 45.84
C GLU A 269 35.46 -4.08 46.20
N LEU A 270 34.29 -4.37 45.69
CA LEU A 270 33.61 -5.65 45.94
C LEU A 270 34.14 -6.78 45.04
N GLY A 271 35.01 -6.50 44.09
CA GLY A 271 35.53 -7.47 43.14
C GLY A 271 34.47 -8.08 42.23
N ILE A 272 33.51 -7.24 41.83
CA ILE A 272 32.37 -7.65 40.98
C ILE A 272 32.75 -7.46 39.52
N ASP A 273 32.32 -8.39 38.66
CA ASP A 273 32.37 -8.23 37.21
C ASP A 273 31.03 -7.75 36.67
N ASN A 274 31.04 -6.66 35.90
CA ASN A 274 29.86 -6.07 35.29
C ASN A 274 29.11 -7.06 34.38
N TYR A 275 29.83 -7.97 33.70
CA TYR A 275 29.23 -8.99 32.88
C TYR A 275 28.42 -9.98 33.72
N ALA A 276 29.00 -10.43 34.84
CA ALA A 276 28.32 -11.33 35.77
C ALA A 276 27.03 -10.70 36.36
N VAL A 277 27.08 -9.39 36.70
CA VAL A 277 25.92 -8.67 37.15
C VAL A 277 24.83 -8.62 36.07
N SER A 278 25.20 -8.29 34.84
CA SER A 278 24.25 -8.21 33.72
C SER A 278 23.60 -9.56 33.43
N GLN A 279 24.37 -10.65 33.47
CA GLN A 279 23.86 -12.00 33.27
C GLN A 279 22.91 -12.43 34.40
N ASP A 280 23.27 -12.17 35.65
CA ASP A 280 22.44 -12.51 36.81
C ASP A 280 21.11 -11.76 36.81
N LEU A 281 21.16 -10.45 36.50
CA LEU A 281 19.96 -9.63 36.35
C LEU A 281 19.07 -10.11 35.17
N TYR A 282 19.69 -10.41 34.02
CA TYR A 282 18.97 -10.93 32.87
C TYR A 282 18.21 -12.22 33.21
N VAL A 283 18.89 -13.18 33.86
CA VAL A 283 18.27 -14.43 34.27
C VAL A 283 17.09 -14.19 35.24
N LYS A 284 17.27 -13.28 36.21
CA LYS A 284 16.27 -13.00 37.23
C LYS A 284 15.06 -12.21 36.74
N LEU A 285 15.28 -11.28 35.83
CA LEU A 285 14.20 -10.38 35.35
C LEU A 285 13.50 -10.97 34.11
N SER A 286 14.26 -11.47 33.14
CA SER A 286 13.70 -11.97 31.87
C SER A 286 13.46 -13.49 31.87
N GLY A 287 14.11 -14.20 32.78
CA GLY A 287 14.15 -15.66 32.81
C GLY A 287 15.27 -16.23 31.91
N TYR A 288 15.57 -17.49 32.11
CA TYR A 288 16.62 -18.20 31.38
C TYR A 288 16.03 -19.42 30.68
N LYS A 289 16.20 -19.51 29.37
CA LYS A 289 15.81 -20.67 28.58
C LYS A 289 16.82 -21.79 28.81
N VAL A 290 16.36 -22.87 29.42
CA VAL A 290 17.22 -24.02 29.84
C VAL A 290 17.27 -25.10 28.79
N ALA A 291 16.12 -25.39 28.18
CA ALA A 291 15.96 -26.47 27.23
C ALA A 291 14.77 -26.20 26.29
N GLU A 292 14.63 -27.03 25.30
CA GLU A 292 13.47 -27.10 24.42
C GLU A 292 12.91 -28.52 24.40
N SER A 293 11.60 -28.63 24.35
CA SER A 293 10.90 -29.90 24.22
C SER A 293 9.99 -29.88 23.01
N TYR A 294 9.93 -30.95 22.26
CA TYR A 294 8.99 -31.12 21.18
C TYR A 294 7.69 -31.71 21.70
N GLN A 295 6.57 -31.04 21.37
CA GLN A 295 5.23 -31.56 21.57
C GLN A 295 4.53 -31.64 20.21
N GLY A 296 4.61 -32.82 19.60
CA GLY A 296 4.23 -32.99 18.20
C GLY A 296 5.20 -32.24 17.27
N ASP A 297 4.71 -31.31 16.51
CA ASP A 297 5.45 -30.41 15.59
C ASP A 297 5.83 -29.05 16.21
N GLN A 298 5.40 -28.79 17.45
CA GLN A 298 5.68 -27.56 18.17
C GLN A 298 6.91 -27.67 19.07
N LEU A 299 7.79 -26.68 18.97
CA LEU A 299 8.93 -26.49 19.83
C LEU A 299 8.55 -25.63 21.03
N ILE A 300 8.56 -26.21 22.23
CA ILE A 300 8.18 -25.54 23.49
C ILE A 300 9.45 -25.23 24.28
N PRO A 301 9.75 -23.93 24.52
CA PRO A 301 10.90 -23.56 25.37
C PRO A 301 10.59 -23.77 26.83
N ILE A 302 11.54 -24.39 27.54
CA ILE A 302 11.53 -24.54 28.99
C ILE A 302 12.38 -23.42 29.59
N SER A 303 11.74 -22.51 30.34
CA SER A 303 12.41 -21.36 30.92
C SER A 303 12.29 -21.32 32.43
N PHE A 304 13.41 -21.05 33.11
CA PHE A 304 13.41 -20.71 34.53
C PHE A 304 13.14 -19.21 34.70
N LYS A 305 12.20 -18.90 35.61
CA LYS A 305 11.90 -17.51 36.01
C LYS A 305 11.81 -17.46 37.52
N LEU A 306 12.15 -16.29 38.10
CA LEU A 306 11.83 -16.05 39.52
C LEU A 306 10.31 -16.00 39.69
N GLU A 307 9.82 -16.59 40.77
CA GLU A 307 8.42 -16.49 41.15
C GLU A 307 8.04 -15.07 41.53
N GLY A 308 6.82 -14.64 41.20
CA GLY A 308 6.28 -13.34 41.52
C GLY A 308 5.92 -12.50 40.30
N ASP A 309 5.13 -11.45 40.53
CA ASP A 309 4.73 -10.47 39.53
C ASP A 309 5.89 -9.53 39.17
N ASN A 310 5.95 -9.09 37.92
CA ASN A 310 6.95 -8.14 37.43
C ASN A 310 6.93 -6.82 38.21
N ALA A 311 5.72 -6.32 38.56
CA ALA A 311 5.58 -5.08 39.32
C ALA A 311 6.19 -5.20 40.73
N ALA A 312 5.97 -6.32 41.42
CA ALA A 312 6.56 -6.58 42.74
C ALA A 312 8.09 -6.72 42.67
N ARG A 313 8.59 -7.32 41.58
CA ARG A 313 10.04 -7.42 41.34
C ARG A 313 10.69 -6.07 41.08
N LEU A 314 10.05 -5.20 40.29
CA LEU A 314 10.53 -3.86 40.03
C LEU A 314 10.56 -2.99 41.30
N ALA A 315 9.54 -3.12 42.17
CA ALA A 315 9.47 -2.40 43.43
C ALA A 315 10.54 -2.83 44.46
N SER A 316 11.10 -4.04 44.30
CA SER A 316 12.11 -4.61 45.20
C SER A 316 13.51 -4.75 44.58
N LEU A 317 13.77 -4.08 43.48
CA LEU A 317 15.03 -4.17 42.73
C LEU A 317 16.25 -3.78 43.56
N ASP A 318 16.15 -2.73 44.39
CA ASP A 318 17.25 -2.31 45.26
C ASP A 318 17.71 -3.42 46.20
N SER A 319 16.80 -4.23 46.71
CA SER A 319 17.07 -5.36 47.59
C SER A 319 17.36 -6.67 46.87
N LEU A 320 17.30 -6.69 45.55
CA LEU A 320 17.54 -7.90 44.76
C LEU A 320 18.96 -8.40 44.95
N PRO A 321 19.16 -9.64 45.52
CA PRO A 321 20.49 -10.16 45.68
C PRO A 321 21.11 -10.53 44.33
N VAL A 322 22.23 -9.91 44.00
CA VAL A 322 23.00 -10.17 42.78
C VAL A 322 24.19 -11.07 43.12
N HIS A 323 24.38 -12.11 42.33
CA HIS A 323 25.54 -12.99 42.47
C HIS A 323 26.82 -12.31 41.99
N VAL A 324 27.78 -12.17 42.89
CA VAL A 324 29.03 -11.44 42.64
C VAL A 324 30.28 -12.35 42.60
N GLY A 325 30.08 -13.62 42.41
CA GLY A 325 31.16 -14.61 42.39
C GLY A 325 31.43 -15.29 43.75
N ASN A 326 32.10 -16.41 43.73
CA ASN A 326 32.50 -17.16 44.91
C ASN A 326 31.35 -17.50 45.89
N GLY A 327 30.10 -17.66 45.35
CA GLY A 327 28.92 -17.94 46.18
C GLY A 327 28.40 -16.77 47.02
N ARG A 328 28.92 -15.56 46.83
CA ARG A 328 28.47 -14.36 47.53
C ARG A 328 27.34 -13.65 46.77
N TYR A 329 26.41 -13.10 47.53
CA TYR A 329 25.32 -12.27 47.02
C TYR A 329 25.35 -10.90 47.68
N VAL A 330 25.15 -9.84 46.89
CA VAL A 330 25.11 -8.46 47.37
C VAL A 330 23.83 -7.82 46.83
N PRO A 331 23.07 -7.07 47.65
CA PRO A 331 21.93 -6.34 47.18
C PRO A 331 22.31 -5.33 46.05
N LEU A 332 21.48 -5.22 45.02
CA LEU A 332 21.75 -4.36 43.86
C LEU A 332 21.96 -2.89 44.26
N GLY A 333 21.18 -2.36 45.20
CA GLY A 333 21.29 -1.00 45.69
C GLY A 333 22.59 -0.65 46.41
N GLU A 334 23.40 -1.65 46.83
CA GLU A 334 24.72 -1.39 47.43
C GLU A 334 25.73 -0.84 46.41
N PHE A 335 25.62 -1.21 45.13
CA PHE A 335 26.59 -0.82 44.10
C PHE A 335 25.98 -0.22 42.84
N ALA A 336 24.66 -0.01 42.80
CA ALA A 336 23.97 0.58 41.67
C ALA A 336 22.86 1.55 42.13
N ASP A 337 22.73 2.66 41.41
CA ASP A 337 21.64 3.61 41.57
C ASP A 337 20.58 3.37 40.48
N LEU A 338 19.30 3.36 40.86
CA LEU A 338 18.18 3.21 39.97
C LEU A 338 17.54 4.56 39.68
N SER A 339 17.37 4.89 38.40
CA SER A 339 16.66 6.09 37.96
C SER A 339 15.63 5.74 36.89
N TYR A 340 14.47 6.39 36.94
CA TYR A 340 13.50 6.33 35.86
C TYR A 340 13.78 7.45 34.88
N GLU A 341 14.02 7.09 33.64
CA GLU A 341 14.26 8.04 32.55
C GLU A 341 13.37 7.65 31.36
N ASN A 342 12.96 8.63 30.57
CA ASN A 342 12.31 8.33 29.29
C ASN A 342 13.38 8.21 28.22
N GLU A 343 13.38 7.10 27.51
CA GLU A 343 14.30 6.87 26.40
C GLU A 343 13.51 6.51 25.13
N THR A 344 14.05 6.88 23.99
CA THR A 344 13.52 6.47 22.68
C THR A 344 13.70 4.98 22.50
N SER A 345 12.61 4.24 22.34
CA SER A 345 12.63 2.77 22.28
C SER A 345 13.32 2.23 21.02
N THR A 346 13.01 2.81 19.86
CA THR A 346 13.50 2.35 18.57
C THR A 346 13.93 3.54 17.72
N ILE A 347 15.07 3.42 17.05
CA ILE A 347 15.58 4.40 16.10
C ILE A 347 15.72 3.73 14.75
N TRP A 348 14.87 4.12 13.80
CA TRP A 348 15.00 3.65 12.44
C TRP A 348 16.07 4.43 11.67
N ARG A 349 16.86 3.71 10.87
CA ARG A 349 17.90 4.30 10.03
C ARG A 349 17.75 3.81 8.60
N ARG A 350 17.92 4.72 7.65
CA ARG A 350 18.03 4.43 6.23
C ARG A 350 19.36 5.01 5.74
N ASP A 351 20.12 4.19 5.04
CA ASP A 351 21.48 4.56 4.59
C ASP A 351 22.34 5.12 5.72
N LEU A 352 22.24 4.48 6.90
CA LEU A 352 22.89 4.82 8.17
C LEU A 352 22.42 6.13 8.84
N LYS A 353 21.54 6.91 8.21
CA LYS A 353 20.99 8.16 8.77
C LYS A 353 19.70 7.90 9.55
N PRO A 354 19.49 8.52 10.72
CA PRO A 354 18.22 8.52 11.40
C PRO A 354 17.12 8.97 10.44
N THR A 355 16.06 8.19 10.32
CA THR A 355 14.99 8.45 9.35
C THR A 355 13.64 8.28 10.01
N ILE A 356 12.81 9.31 9.95
CA ILE A 356 11.47 9.33 10.52
C ILE A 356 10.46 9.33 9.37
N THR A 357 9.48 8.43 9.44
CA THR A 357 8.36 8.41 8.51
C THR A 357 7.17 9.14 9.11
N LEU A 358 6.76 10.23 8.44
CA LEU A 358 5.50 10.90 8.70
C LEU A 358 4.41 10.14 7.94
N ARG A 359 3.36 9.75 8.63
CA ARG A 359 2.29 8.92 8.09
C ARG A 359 0.93 9.48 8.47
N ALA A 360 -0.04 9.36 7.58
CA ALA A 360 -1.39 9.83 7.84
C ALA A 360 -2.43 9.07 7.02
N ASP A 361 -3.66 9.05 7.52
CA ASP A 361 -4.85 8.67 6.79
C ASP A 361 -5.47 9.88 6.08
N VAL A 362 -6.33 9.62 5.10
CA VAL A 362 -7.11 10.65 4.43
C VAL A 362 -8.56 10.60 4.88
N THR A 363 -9.19 11.77 4.97
CA THR A 363 -10.64 11.87 5.26
C THR A 363 -11.45 11.24 4.14
N GLY A 364 -12.60 10.64 4.48
CA GLY A 364 -13.44 9.88 3.55
C GLY A 364 -13.78 10.65 2.28
N GLY A 365 -13.44 10.05 1.14
CA GLY A 365 -13.64 10.63 -0.19
C GLY A 365 -12.46 11.42 -0.75
N ALA A 366 -11.45 11.76 0.03
CA ALA A 366 -10.22 12.37 -0.48
C ALA A 366 -9.29 11.30 -1.08
N LYS A 367 -8.61 11.66 -2.17
CA LYS A 367 -7.66 10.77 -2.84
C LYS A 367 -6.29 10.90 -2.21
N ALA A 368 -5.71 9.78 -1.80
CA ALA A 368 -4.41 9.72 -1.13
C ALA A 368 -3.31 10.42 -1.93
N ASP A 369 -3.15 10.09 -3.22
CA ASP A 369 -2.12 10.68 -4.07
C ASP A 369 -2.30 12.19 -4.24
N SER A 370 -3.55 12.66 -4.41
CA SER A 370 -3.84 14.09 -4.55
C SER A 370 -3.54 14.86 -3.25
N VAL A 371 -3.91 14.29 -2.10
CA VAL A 371 -3.61 14.88 -0.78
C VAL A 371 -2.10 14.88 -0.54
N SER A 372 -1.40 13.80 -0.86
CA SER A 372 0.05 13.70 -0.71
C SER A 372 0.79 14.71 -1.58
N ILE A 373 0.36 14.88 -2.84
CA ILE A 373 0.94 15.87 -3.76
C ILE A 373 0.68 17.30 -3.24
N ALA A 374 -0.56 17.61 -2.81
CA ALA A 374 -0.90 18.93 -2.26
C ALA A 374 -0.09 19.25 -1.00
N LEU A 375 0.03 18.29 -0.06
CA LEU A 375 0.88 18.44 1.12
C LEU A 375 2.33 18.71 0.75
N TYR A 376 2.90 17.91 -0.15
CA TYR A 376 4.30 18.02 -0.54
C TYR A 376 4.61 19.30 -1.28
N ASP A 377 3.78 19.67 -2.28
CA ASP A 377 4.08 20.78 -3.20
C ASP A 377 3.55 22.14 -2.70
N THR A 378 2.58 22.14 -1.76
CA THR A 378 1.96 23.37 -1.26
C THR A 378 2.24 23.55 0.23
N ASP A 379 1.71 22.69 1.10
CA ASP A 379 1.70 22.91 2.55
C ASP A 379 3.11 22.80 3.15
N LEU A 380 3.88 21.81 2.74
CA LEU A 380 5.26 21.55 3.22
C LEU A 380 6.34 22.24 2.37
N LYS A 381 5.96 23.02 1.35
CA LYS A 381 6.94 23.66 0.45
C LYS A 381 7.87 24.61 1.18
N ALA A 382 7.33 25.47 2.05
CA ALA A 382 8.12 26.42 2.83
C ALA A 382 9.04 25.68 3.83
N PHE A 383 8.51 24.66 4.50
CA PHE A 383 9.27 23.81 5.41
C PHE A 383 10.44 23.14 4.68
N ARG A 384 10.22 22.54 3.54
CA ARG A 384 11.27 21.90 2.73
C ARG A 384 12.37 22.87 2.28
N ALA A 385 11.99 24.11 1.97
CA ALA A 385 12.95 25.15 1.59
C ALA A 385 13.80 25.64 2.76
N SER A 386 13.36 25.43 4.01
CA SER A 386 14.07 25.83 5.24
C SER A 386 14.94 24.72 5.85
N LEU A 387 14.95 23.52 5.26
CA LEU A 387 15.70 22.38 5.80
C LEU A 387 17.21 22.66 5.80
N PRO A 388 17.92 22.29 6.87
CA PRO A 388 19.38 22.38 6.94
C PRO A 388 20.07 21.49 5.90
N GLU A 389 21.33 21.83 5.61
CA GLU A 389 22.17 20.99 4.75
C GLU A 389 22.35 19.60 5.36
N GLY A 390 22.22 18.54 4.55
CA GLY A 390 22.32 17.14 5.01
C GLY A 390 21.01 16.52 5.46
N VAL A 391 19.92 17.30 5.61
CA VAL A 391 18.57 16.80 5.89
C VAL A 391 17.80 16.65 4.58
N THR A 392 17.17 15.51 4.38
CA THR A 392 16.33 15.22 3.19
C THR A 392 14.89 14.97 3.59
N PHE A 393 13.96 15.48 2.79
CA PHE A 393 12.52 15.23 2.92
C PHE A 393 11.98 14.68 1.61
N GLU A 394 11.54 13.45 1.61
CA GLU A 394 11.17 12.70 0.41
C GLU A 394 9.73 12.16 0.52
N LYS A 395 9.12 11.94 -0.63
CA LYS A 395 7.87 11.18 -0.74
C LYS A 395 8.14 9.71 -0.42
N ASP A 396 7.17 9.03 0.18
CA ASP A 396 7.25 7.62 0.55
C ASP A 396 5.96 6.88 0.20
N GLY A 397 5.93 5.56 0.40
CA GLY A 397 4.76 4.72 0.19
C GLY A 397 4.34 4.62 -1.28
N SER A 398 3.03 4.59 -1.50
CA SER A 398 2.43 4.42 -2.84
C SER A 398 2.83 5.53 -3.82
N LEU A 399 2.96 6.77 -3.33
CA LEU A 399 3.31 7.92 -4.18
C LEU A 399 4.73 7.83 -4.72
N GLU A 400 5.71 7.40 -3.91
CA GLU A 400 7.09 7.18 -4.37
C GLU A 400 7.13 6.15 -5.50
N TRP A 401 6.43 5.03 -5.33
CA TRP A 401 6.38 3.97 -6.33
C TRP A 401 5.65 4.38 -7.60
N SER A 402 4.57 5.14 -7.47
CA SER A 402 3.82 5.70 -8.60
C SER A 402 4.69 6.63 -9.43
N GLU A 403 5.40 7.57 -8.80
CA GLU A 403 6.29 8.51 -9.48
C GLU A 403 7.48 7.80 -10.15
N LYS A 404 8.11 6.84 -9.47
CA LYS A 404 9.18 6.03 -10.06
C LYS A 404 8.69 5.27 -11.28
N SER A 405 7.54 4.60 -11.17
CA SER A 405 6.95 3.85 -12.27
C SER A 405 6.61 4.76 -13.46
N MET A 406 6.02 5.92 -13.20
CA MET A 406 5.71 6.91 -14.23
C MET A 406 6.97 7.44 -14.92
N THR A 407 8.04 7.69 -14.17
CA THR A 407 9.33 8.13 -14.72
C THR A 407 9.89 7.11 -15.72
N TYR A 408 9.85 5.81 -15.39
CA TYR A 408 10.29 4.75 -16.30
C TYR A 408 9.40 4.63 -17.54
N ILE A 409 8.08 4.75 -17.37
CA ILE A 409 7.12 4.70 -18.48
C ILE A 409 7.35 5.87 -19.43
N VAL A 410 7.42 7.10 -18.91
CA VAL A 410 7.64 8.31 -19.70
C VAL A 410 9.01 8.27 -20.40
N GLY A 411 10.04 7.77 -19.72
CA GLY A 411 11.38 7.59 -20.31
C GLY A 411 11.40 6.61 -21.49
N ALA A 412 10.58 5.55 -21.45
CA ALA A 412 10.47 4.58 -22.54
C ALA A 412 9.54 5.02 -23.70
N MET A 413 8.65 5.99 -23.46
CA MET A 413 7.63 6.44 -24.42
C MET A 413 8.20 6.89 -25.79
N PRO A 414 9.26 7.70 -25.88
CA PRO A 414 9.78 8.15 -27.19
C PRO A 414 10.20 6.97 -28.07
N MET A 415 10.88 5.99 -27.48
CA MET A 415 11.32 4.78 -28.18
C MET A 415 10.11 3.94 -28.64
N MET A 416 9.11 3.77 -27.78
CA MET A 416 7.87 3.07 -28.09
C MET A 416 7.14 3.76 -29.27
N VAL A 417 6.95 5.08 -29.21
CA VAL A 417 6.31 5.84 -30.29
C VAL A 417 7.07 5.71 -31.59
N PHE A 418 8.40 5.80 -31.56
CA PHE A 418 9.23 5.60 -32.75
C PHE A 418 8.99 4.22 -33.41
N PHE A 419 9.03 3.14 -32.64
CA PHE A 419 8.77 1.80 -33.16
C PHE A 419 7.34 1.62 -33.67
N VAL A 420 6.34 2.17 -32.98
CA VAL A 420 4.95 2.13 -33.45
C VAL A 420 4.81 2.85 -34.79
N LEU A 421 5.39 4.05 -34.93
CA LEU A 421 5.36 4.79 -36.19
C LEU A 421 6.11 4.05 -37.32
N MET A 422 7.24 3.44 -37.00
CA MET A 422 8.02 2.63 -37.95
C MET A 422 7.21 1.43 -38.46
N VAL A 423 6.61 0.66 -37.57
CA VAL A 423 5.75 -0.49 -37.92
C VAL A 423 4.54 -0.05 -38.73
N LEU A 424 3.85 1.00 -38.31
CA LEU A 424 2.72 1.54 -39.08
C LEU A 424 3.13 2.05 -40.45
N MET A 425 4.32 2.63 -40.60
CA MET A 425 4.84 3.09 -41.90
C MET A 425 5.12 1.88 -42.82
N PHE A 426 5.69 0.82 -42.30
CA PHE A 426 5.88 -0.42 -43.06
C PHE A 426 4.56 -1.04 -43.52
N GLU A 427 3.57 -1.11 -42.62
CA GLU A 427 2.26 -1.71 -42.89
C GLU A 427 1.45 -0.89 -43.90
N LEU A 428 1.39 0.43 -43.73
CA LEU A 428 0.55 1.30 -44.54
C LEU A 428 1.21 1.78 -45.84
N GLY A 429 2.55 1.76 -45.91
CA GLY A 429 3.35 2.10 -47.09
C GLY A 429 3.11 3.53 -47.64
N ASN A 430 2.44 4.41 -46.88
CA ASN A 430 2.02 5.74 -47.32
C ASN A 430 1.87 6.73 -46.15
N ILE A 431 2.56 7.87 -46.23
CA ILE A 431 2.56 8.90 -45.19
C ILE A 431 1.15 9.45 -44.88
N PRO A 432 0.29 9.83 -45.83
CA PRO A 432 -1.08 10.24 -45.57
C PRO A 432 -1.90 9.20 -44.78
N LYS A 433 -1.76 7.93 -45.06
CA LYS A 433 -2.44 6.86 -44.31
C LYS A 433 -1.88 6.73 -42.90
N LEU A 434 -0.57 6.87 -42.73
CA LEU A 434 0.08 6.89 -41.42
C LEU A 434 -0.48 8.05 -40.56
N ILE A 435 -0.54 9.27 -41.12
CA ILE A 435 -1.08 10.43 -40.41
C ILE A 435 -2.54 10.17 -40.00
N MET A 436 -3.36 9.62 -40.88
CA MET A 436 -4.75 9.25 -40.55
C MET A 436 -4.81 8.26 -39.40
N ALA A 437 -4.01 7.21 -39.41
CA ALA A 437 -3.98 6.21 -38.35
C ALA A 437 -3.54 6.82 -37.00
N VAL A 438 -2.49 7.63 -37.00
CA VAL A 438 -1.97 8.30 -35.82
C VAL A 438 -2.97 9.33 -35.24
N VAL A 439 -3.66 10.07 -36.08
CA VAL A 439 -4.67 11.07 -35.64
C VAL A 439 -5.95 10.41 -35.12
N THR A 440 -6.34 9.25 -35.69
CA THR A 440 -7.56 8.57 -35.26
C THR A 440 -7.35 7.73 -33.99
N GLY A 441 -6.13 7.25 -33.73
CA GLY A 441 -5.81 6.45 -32.53
C GLY A 441 -6.23 7.11 -31.21
N PRO A 442 -5.84 8.35 -30.95
CA PRO A 442 -6.20 9.06 -29.69
C PRO A 442 -7.71 9.29 -29.50
N LEU A 443 -8.50 9.24 -30.58
CA LEU A 443 -9.96 9.41 -30.45
C LEU A 443 -10.63 8.28 -29.64
N GLY A 444 -9.97 7.14 -29.52
CA GLY A 444 -10.41 6.06 -28.63
C GLY A 444 -10.46 6.47 -27.15
N LEU A 445 -9.64 7.45 -26.74
CA LEU A 445 -9.66 8.02 -25.39
C LEU A 445 -11.01 8.66 -25.03
N ILE A 446 -11.75 9.16 -26.01
CA ILE A 446 -13.10 9.73 -25.81
C ILE A 446 -14.01 8.67 -25.16
N GLY A 447 -14.03 7.46 -25.75
CA GLY A 447 -14.83 6.36 -25.23
C GLY A 447 -14.36 5.89 -23.84
N ALA A 448 -13.05 5.76 -23.67
CA ALA A 448 -12.47 5.33 -22.40
C ALA A 448 -12.80 6.30 -21.25
N ILE A 449 -12.55 7.59 -21.43
CA ILE A 449 -12.78 8.61 -20.39
C ILE A 449 -14.27 8.75 -20.08
N LEU A 450 -15.14 8.77 -21.09
CA LEU A 450 -16.58 8.82 -20.88
C LEU A 450 -17.09 7.58 -20.11
N THR A 451 -16.56 6.40 -20.43
CA THR A 451 -16.93 5.18 -19.72
C THR A 451 -16.49 5.24 -18.24
N LEU A 452 -15.26 5.66 -17.97
CA LEU A 452 -14.75 5.81 -16.59
C LEU A 452 -15.58 6.81 -15.79
N LEU A 453 -15.98 7.94 -16.39
CA LEU A 453 -16.83 8.94 -15.73
C LEU A 453 -18.24 8.40 -15.42
N VAL A 454 -18.83 7.65 -16.37
CA VAL A 454 -20.17 7.06 -16.18
C VAL A 454 -20.16 5.93 -15.15
N THR A 455 -19.13 5.08 -15.18
CA THR A 455 -19.00 3.95 -14.25
C THR A 455 -18.45 4.36 -12.90
N ARG A 456 -17.89 5.57 -12.77
CA ARG A 456 -17.21 6.09 -11.57
C ARG A 456 -16.08 5.15 -11.07
N GLN A 457 -15.44 4.44 -11.98
CA GLN A 457 -14.30 3.58 -11.69
C GLN A 457 -12.99 4.35 -11.88
N ALA A 458 -11.97 3.95 -11.08
CA ALA A 458 -10.61 4.46 -11.20
C ALA A 458 -9.81 3.68 -12.26
#